data_c62224ba6b75db86629e7e669df7484a
#
_entry.id   c62224ba6b75db86629e7e669df7484a
#
_cell.length_a   1.000
_cell.length_b   1.000
_cell.length_c   1.000
_cell.angle_alpha   90.00
_cell.angle_beta   90.00
_cell.angle_gamma   90.00
#
_symmetry.space_group_name_H-M   'P 1'
#
loop_
_entity.id
_entity.type
_entity.pdbx_description
1 polymer ?
#
loop_
_entity_poly.entity_id
_entity_poly.type
_entity_poly.pdbx_seq_one_letter_code
_entity_poly.pdbx_strand_id
1 'polypeptide(L)'
;MARFFLEDDGKTDLANATRNDLLRRLGLVDGGGRLTNAGSLLFVETPNEGLDYIRRQVSGGDSTHRVRGGTRPLVVQFYEVEKAGEIANRLIHIPRGFVHRQIRAIPSRAFREAIVNGVTHRDWFSPDRTFVEHVGDRLSVTSPGGFLPGITPENIITHPPQPRHRSLAKAMSRMGLAEDEGIGVDRMVIEMLAVGHPRPGFAEIKGPSVRIMLFGGDPDPVMIDFLSSLNPRELSRDVDLLLVLDHLISHGWLDTGAASSATQRTSLESEEILGRIENVRVGGGELIVPVSGAPTEPSKAYRLGKAAQRRLEHRLETFRNIHGRESLILNWAKSRGRVSSTEVSDLTGVSKPYAGKLLTELADRGLLVGSRPHKMGRGYHYLPAAEESTSQPD
;
A
#
# COMPACT_ATOMS: atom_id res chain seq x y z
N MET A 1 4.55 21.98 22.23
CA MET A 1 4.36 20.84 21.31
C MET A 1 3.06 20.96 20.53
N ALA A 2 1.86 20.94 21.13
CA ALA A 2 0.61 21.06 20.36
C ALA A 2 0.58 22.30 19.46
N ARG A 3 1.02 23.45 19.96
CA ARG A 3 1.12 24.68 19.14
C ARG A 3 2.07 24.53 17.95
N PHE A 4 3.19 23.86 18.14
CA PHE A 4 4.12 23.57 17.06
C PHE A 4 3.43 22.79 15.91
N PHE A 5 2.68 21.73 16.21
CA PHE A 5 1.96 20.98 15.19
C PHE A 5 0.86 21.81 14.50
N LEU A 6 0.17 22.68 15.25
CA LEU A 6 -0.86 23.57 14.71
C LEU A 6 -0.27 24.64 13.77
N GLU A 7 0.91 25.16 14.11
CA GLU A 7 1.64 26.12 13.28
C GLU A 7 2.16 25.44 12.00
N ASP A 8 2.71 24.23 12.12
CA ASP A 8 3.18 23.42 10.99
C ASP A 8 2.04 23.08 10.01
N ASP A 9 0.82 22.85 10.53
CA ASP A 9 -0.41 22.60 9.76
C ASP A 9 -1.13 23.88 9.30
N GLY A 10 -0.54 25.06 9.55
CA GLY A 10 -1.11 26.36 9.14
C GLY A 10 -2.32 26.82 9.97
N LYS A 11 -2.65 26.16 11.08
CA LYS A 11 -3.77 26.49 11.99
C LYS A 11 -3.38 27.54 13.03
N THR A 12 -2.85 28.68 12.56
CA THR A 12 -2.29 29.76 13.38
C THR A 12 -3.28 30.33 14.40
N ASP A 13 -4.56 30.45 14.04
CA ASP A 13 -5.60 30.95 14.95
C ASP A 13 -5.77 30.03 16.17
N LEU A 14 -5.70 28.73 15.95
CA LEU A 14 -5.81 27.74 17.02
C LEU A 14 -4.51 27.68 17.84
N ALA A 15 -3.36 27.82 17.21
CA ALA A 15 -2.06 27.88 17.87
C ALA A 15 -1.95 29.11 18.81
N ASN A 16 -2.55 30.23 18.46
CA ASN A 16 -2.55 31.47 19.24
C ASN A 16 -3.66 31.53 20.29
N ALA A 17 -4.58 30.56 20.33
CA ALA A 17 -5.66 30.54 21.31
C ALA A 17 -5.13 30.44 22.76
N THR A 18 -5.93 30.88 23.74
CA THR A 18 -5.63 30.65 25.15
C THR A 18 -5.63 29.15 25.44
N ARG A 19 -4.94 28.73 26.51
CA ARG A 19 -4.90 27.31 26.91
C ARG A 19 -6.30 26.69 27.03
N ASN A 20 -7.21 27.38 27.70
CA ASN A 20 -8.57 26.88 27.93
C ASN A 20 -9.38 26.83 26.63
N ASP A 21 -9.25 27.83 25.77
CA ASP A 21 -9.91 27.87 24.47
C ASP A 21 -9.36 26.78 23.55
N LEU A 22 -8.04 26.58 23.51
CA LEU A 22 -7.39 25.52 22.78
C LEU A 22 -7.94 24.14 23.20
N LEU A 23 -7.96 23.83 24.49
CA LEU A 23 -8.46 22.55 25.01
C LEU A 23 -9.93 22.32 24.64
N ARG A 24 -10.78 23.37 24.71
CA ARG A 24 -12.18 23.29 24.30
C ARG A 24 -12.34 23.02 22.80
N ARG A 25 -11.63 23.76 21.97
CA ARG A 25 -11.67 23.59 20.50
C ARG A 25 -11.14 22.24 20.05
N LEU A 26 -10.15 21.70 20.74
CA LEU A 26 -9.66 20.34 20.52
C LEU A 26 -10.63 19.25 21.03
N GLY A 27 -11.65 19.61 21.83
CA GLY A 27 -12.62 18.68 22.42
C GLY A 27 -12.02 17.83 23.55
N LEU A 28 -11.07 18.40 24.29
CA LEU A 28 -10.29 17.71 25.31
C LEU A 28 -10.72 18.05 26.74
N VAL A 29 -11.78 18.86 26.90
CA VAL A 29 -12.42 19.12 28.18
C VAL A 29 -13.92 18.82 28.09
N ASP A 30 -14.48 18.37 29.20
CA ASP A 30 -15.93 18.14 29.38
C ASP A 30 -16.70 19.45 29.63
N GLY A 31 -18.02 19.37 29.79
CA GLY A 31 -18.86 20.53 30.09
C GLY A 31 -18.53 21.24 31.42
N GLY A 32 -17.85 20.58 32.34
CA GLY A 32 -17.36 21.14 33.61
C GLY A 32 -15.95 21.67 33.53
N GLY A 33 -15.29 21.66 32.35
CA GLY A 33 -13.94 22.14 32.16
C GLY A 33 -12.83 21.15 32.62
N ARG A 34 -13.17 19.91 32.95
CA ARG A 34 -12.21 18.85 33.32
C ARG A 34 -11.69 18.18 32.05
N LEU A 35 -10.42 17.76 32.07
CA LEU A 35 -9.82 17.01 30.96
C LEU A 35 -10.58 15.68 30.73
N THR A 36 -10.85 15.39 29.47
CA THR A 36 -11.29 14.07 29.03
C THR A 36 -10.12 13.06 29.09
N ASN A 37 -10.38 11.75 28.97
CA ASN A 37 -9.31 10.75 28.89
C ASN A 37 -8.33 11.05 27.74
N ALA A 38 -8.82 11.50 26.59
CA ALA A 38 -7.95 11.92 25.49
C ALA A 38 -7.09 13.13 25.85
N GLY A 39 -7.67 14.11 26.58
CA GLY A 39 -6.95 15.28 27.07
C GLY A 39 -5.86 14.90 28.08
N SER A 40 -6.18 13.97 28.97
CA SER A 40 -5.21 13.45 29.95
C SER A 40 -4.06 12.71 29.24
N LEU A 41 -4.34 11.80 28.31
CA LEU A 41 -3.30 11.10 27.55
C LEU A 41 -2.40 12.05 26.77
N LEU A 42 -2.98 13.06 26.14
CA LEU A 42 -2.22 13.99 25.28
C LEU A 42 -1.34 14.96 26.08
N PHE A 43 -1.80 15.42 27.25
CA PHE A 43 -1.18 16.58 27.94
C PHE A 43 -0.75 16.36 29.40
N VAL A 44 -1.06 15.19 29.97
CA VAL A 44 -0.68 14.88 31.34
C VAL A 44 0.25 13.66 31.36
N GLU A 45 1.16 13.62 32.30
CA GLU A 45 1.95 12.41 32.56
C GLU A 45 1.01 11.27 33.00
N THR A 46 1.21 10.11 32.39
CA THR A 46 0.40 8.92 32.66
C THR A 46 1.30 7.76 33.08
N PRO A 47 0.82 6.82 33.92
CA PRO A 47 1.62 5.66 34.29
C PRO A 47 1.85 4.69 33.13
N ASN A 48 1.07 4.80 32.08
CA ASN A 48 1.15 3.91 30.91
C ASN A 48 2.10 4.47 29.87
N GLU A 49 3.13 3.70 29.53
CA GLU A 49 4.03 4.02 28.41
C GLU A 49 3.26 3.98 27.10
N GLY A 50 3.34 5.08 26.32
CA GLY A 50 2.56 5.24 25.09
C GLY A 50 3.27 4.76 23.85
N LEU A 51 4.44 5.31 23.56
CA LEU A 51 5.13 5.21 22.29
C LEU A 51 6.64 5.10 22.48
N ASP A 52 7.24 4.06 21.91
CA ASP A 52 8.70 3.88 21.85
C ASP A 52 9.17 3.86 20.40
N TYR A 53 10.36 4.39 20.16
CA TYR A 53 11.04 4.33 18.87
C TYR A 53 12.44 3.76 19.03
N ILE A 54 12.84 2.88 18.10
CA ILE A 54 14.19 2.34 18.02
C ILE A 54 14.69 2.37 16.59
N ARG A 55 15.93 2.84 16.41
CA ARG A 55 16.64 2.82 15.13
C ARG A 55 17.71 1.74 15.16
N ARG A 56 17.77 0.92 14.10
CA ARG A 56 18.83 -0.05 13.84
C ARG A 56 19.32 0.06 12.40
N GLN A 57 20.55 -0.26 12.14
CA GLN A 57 21.08 -0.32 10.77
C GLN A 57 20.63 -1.61 10.07
N VAL A 58 20.68 -2.72 10.79
CA VAL A 58 20.31 -4.05 10.29
C VAL A 58 19.43 -4.78 11.30
N SER A 59 18.64 -5.74 10.83
CA SER A 59 17.81 -6.58 11.69
C SER A 59 18.69 -7.34 12.71
N GLY A 60 18.30 -7.32 13.99
CA GLY A 60 19.06 -7.96 15.06
C GLY A 60 20.32 -7.22 15.51
N GLY A 61 20.70 -6.12 14.83
CA GLY A 61 21.84 -5.30 15.21
C GLY A 61 21.55 -4.39 16.40
N ASP A 62 22.60 -3.76 16.94
CA ASP A 62 22.49 -2.80 18.04
C ASP A 62 21.67 -1.57 17.61
N SER A 63 20.99 -0.97 18.62
CA SER A 63 20.27 0.26 18.40
C SER A 63 21.23 1.44 18.28
N THR A 64 21.12 2.19 17.19
CA THR A 64 21.91 3.42 16.97
C THR A 64 21.24 4.65 17.58
N HIS A 65 19.92 4.59 17.79
CA HIS A 65 19.14 5.62 18.45
C HIS A 65 17.89 5.03 19.08
N ARG A 66 17.47 5.56 20.23
CA ARG A 66 16.26 5.13 20.91
C ARG A 66 15.56 6.30 21.58
N VAL A 67 14.25 6.42 21.37
CA VAL A 67 13.35 7.29 22.12
C VAL A 67 12.43 6.40 22.96
N ARG A 68 12.45 6.60 24.28
CA ARG A 68 11.49 5.97 25.19
C ARG A 68 10.44 7.00 25.57
N GLY A 69 9.19 6.72 25.28
CA GLY A 69 8.06 7.58 25.64
C GLY A 69 7.96 7.76 27.16
N GLY A 70 8.06 6.68 27.91
CA GLY A 70 7.87 6.68 29.36
C GLY A 70 6.49 7.20 29.74
N THR A 71 6.40 7.91 30.85
CA THR A 71 5.16 8.47 31.39
C THR A 71 4.82 9.87 30.87
N ARG A 72 5.64 10.42 29.97
CA ARG A 72 5.46 11.79 29.44
C ARG A 72 4.17 11.94 28.64
N PRO A 73 3.60 13.17 28.54
CA PRO A 73 2.43 13.43 27.72
C PRO A 73 2.60 12.90 26.28
N LEU A 74 1.57 12.27 25.74
CA LEU A 74 1.63 11.62 24.43
C LEU A 74 2.04 12.56 23.29
N VAL A 75 1.64 13.83 23.34
CA VAL A 75 2.04 14.84 22.36
C VAL A 75 3.56 15.09 22.36
N VAL A 76 4.21 14.94 23.50
CA VAL A 76 5.67 15.06 23.63
C VAL A 76 6.34 13.81 23.06
N GLN A 77 5.85 12.63 23.42
CA GLN A 77 6.34 11.37 22.90
C GLN A 77 6.26 11.33 21.38
N PHE A 78 5.13 11.75 20.82
CA PHE A 78 4.92 11.79 19.37
C PHE A 78 5.92 12.73 18.68
N TYR A 79 6.09 13.94 19.19
CA TYR A 79 7.06 14.91 18.67
C TYR A 79 8.48 14.37 18.65
N GLU A 80 8.92 13.75 19.73
CA GLU A 80 10.28 13.20 19.83
C GLU A 80 10.50 12.03 18.87
N VAL A 81 9.50 11.14 18.74
CA VAL A 81 9.57 10.02 17.79
C VAL A 81 9.57 10.52 16.35
N GLU A 82 8.74 11.51 16.03
CA GLU A 82 8.71 12.12 14.71
C GLU A 82 10.06 12.76 14.35
N LYS A 83 10.63 13.55 15.27
CA LYS A 83 11.96 14.16 15.08
C LYS A 83 13.08 13.13 14.94
N ALA A 84 13.08 12.09 15.75
CA ALA A 84 14.04 11.00 15.64
C ALA A 84 13.90 10.26 14.28
N GLY A 85 12.65 10.05 13.85
CA GLY A 85 12.33 9.45 12.57
C GLY A 85 12.78 10.31 11.38
N GLU A 86 12.52 11.62 11.41
CA GLU A 86 12.99 12.56 10.38
C GLU A 86 14.51 12.54 10.23
N ILE A 87 15.26 12.54 11.32
CA ILE A 87 16.72 12.48 11.29
C ILE A 87 17.22 11.15 10.73
N ALA A 88 16.59 10.05 11.11
CA ALA A 88 16.98 8.71 10.72
C ALA A 88 16.51 8.31 9.31
N ASN A 89 15.44 8.93 8.80
CA ASN A 89 14.86 8.67 7.48
C ASN A 89 15.66 9.42 6.42
N ARG A 90 16.43 8.68 5.66
CA ARG A 90 17.41 9.17 4.69
C ARG A 90 16.77 10.11 3.66
N LEU A 91 17.39 11.28 3.44
CA LEU A 91 17.00 12.22 2.40
C LEU A 91 17.73 11.90 1.10
N ILE A 92 17.00 11.73 0.02
CA ILE A 92 17.51 11.32 -1.29
C ILE A 92 17.26 12.46 -2.28
N HIS A 93 18.28 12.80 -3.03
CA HIS A 93 18.25 13.84 -4.05
C HIS A 93 18.08 13.21 -5.43
N ILE A 94 16.95 13.46 -6.08
CA ILE A 94 16.67 13.02 -7.45
C ILE A 94 16.96 14.19 -8.39
N PRO A 95 17.98 14.09 -9.25
CA PRO A 95 18.26 15.12 -10.23
C PRO A 95 17.15 15.14 -11.29
N ARG A 96 16.58 16.31 -11.55
CA ARG A 96 15.60 16.54 -12.63
C ARG A 96 15.98 17.81 -13.39
N GLY A 97 16.89 17.67 -14.35
CA GLY A 97 17.48 18.81 -15.01
C GLY A 97 18.23 19.71 -14.03
N PHE A 98 17.89 20.99 -13.99
CA PHE A 98 18.48 21.97 -13.06
C PHE A 98 17.81 21.99 -11.67
N VAL A 99 16.75 21.22 -11.45
CA VAL A 99 16.00 21.17 -10.18
C VAL A 99 16.25 19.82 -9.52
N HIS A 100 16.67 19.86 -8.26
CA HIS A 100 16.78 18.67 -7.43
C HIS A 100 15.51 18.48 -6.61
N ARG A 101 14.82 17.36 -6.80
CA ARG A 101 13.72 16.98 -5.92
C ARG A 101 14.27 16.19 -4.74
N GLN A 102 13.92 16.59 -3.54
CA GLN A 102 14.29 15.88 -2.32
C GLN A 102 13.12 14.98 -1.88
N ILE A 103 13.39 13.71 -1.70
CA ILE A 103 12.41 12.71 -1.25
C ILE A 103 13.04 11.90 -0.14
N ARG A 104 12.31 11.64 0.94
CA ARG A 104 12.74 10.71 1.99
C ARG A 104 12.67 9.27 1.52
N ALA A 105 13.56 8.42 2.04
CA ALA A 105 13.54 6.96 1.77
C ALA A 105 12.18 6.33 2.10
N ILE A 106 11.54 6.77 3.18
CA ILE A 106 10.11 6.55 3.43
C ILE A 106 9.44 7.92 3.34
N PRO A 107 8.44 8.14 2.46
CA PRO A 107 7.74 9.40 2.36
C PRO A 107 7.23 9.90 3.71
N SER A 108 7.52 11.16 4.05
CA SER A 108 7.28 11.71 5.40
C SER A 108 5.82 11.59 5.85
N ARG A 109 4.87 11.76 4.92
CA ARG A 109 3.45 11.59 5.22
C ARG A 109 3.10 10.15 5.56
N ALA A 110 3.62 9.16 4.79
CA ALA A 110 3.40 7.75 5.10
C ALA A 110 4.02 7.36 6.44
N PHE A 111 5.22 7.87 6.73
CA PHE A 111 5.91 7.68 8.01
C PHE A 111 5.08 8.19 9.19
N ARG A 112 4.61 9.45 9.12
CA ARG A 112 3.78 10.07 10.16
C ARG A 112 2.47 9.30 10.34
N GLU A 113 1.79 8.99 9.24
CA GLU A 113 0.50 8.31 9.26
C GLU A 113 0.58 6.91 9.89
N ALA A 114 1.64 6.16 9.63
CA ALA A 114 1.84 4.85 10.27
C ALA A 114 1.94 4.97 11.80
N ILE A 115 2.64 5.99 12.32
CA ILE A 115 2.78 6.22 13.76
C ILE A 115 1.45 6.70 14.35
N VAL A 116 0.78 7.64 13.69
CA VAL A 116 -0.53 8.16 14.12
C VAL A 116 -1.55 7.03 14.25
N ASN A 117 -1.64 6.17 13.22
CA ASN A 117 -2.52 5.00 13.26
C ASN A 117 -2.16 4.05 14.41
N GLY A 118 -0.87 3.80 14.63
CA GLY A 118 -0.40 2.98 15.75
C GLY A 118 -0.78 3.54 17.12
N VAL A 119 -0.95 4.84 17.26
CA VAL A 119 -1.32 5.51 18.51
C VAL A 119 -2.84 5.63 18.66
N THR A 120 -3.56 6.04 17.60
CA THR A 120 -5.01 6.28 17.65
C THR A 120 -5.82 5.00 17.75
N HIS A 121 -5.30 3.90 17.17
CA HIS A 121 -5.97 2.59 17.19
C HIS A 121 -5.45 1.64 18.28
N ARG A 122 -4.44 2.06 19.06
CA ARG A 122 -3.92 1.30 20.20
C ARG A 122 -5.03 0.99 21.20
N ASP A 123 -4.97 -0.21 21.79
CA ASP A 123 -5.70 -0.51 23.02
C ASP A 123 -4.97 0.11 24.23
N TRP A 124 -5.52 1.22 24.75
CA TRP A 124 -4.97 1.94 25.90
C TRP A 124 -5.18 1.24 27.25
N PHE A 125 -5.91 0.13 27.29
CA PHE A 125 -6.00 -0.75 28.46
C PHE A 125 -4.85 -1.77 28.49
N SER A 126 -4.18 -2.01 27.38
CA SER A 126 -3.00 -2.86 27.33
C SER A 126 -1.81 -2.18 28.02
N PRO A 127 -1.05 -2.92 28.86
CA PRO A 127 0.20 -2.41 29.42
C PRO A 127 1.33 -2.26 28.37
N ASP A 128 1.19 -2.93 27.23
CA ASP A 128 2.18 -2.87 26.17
C ASP A 128 2.14 -1.51 25.45
N ARG A 129 3.28 -1.06 24.96
CA ARG A 129 3.42 0.23 24.25
C ARG A 129 3.27 0.06 22.74
N THR A 130 2.93 1.13 22.03
CA THR A 130 3.14 1.20 20.59
C THR A 130 4.64 1.24 20.32
N PHE A 131 5.13 0.30 19.54
CA PHE A 131 6.55 0.15 19.27
C PHE A 131 6.87 0.45 17.81
N VAL A 132 7.69 1.47 17.58
CA VAL A 132 8.17 1.88 16.27
C VAL A 132 9.59 1.39 16.06
N GLU A 133 9.79 0.44 15.18
CA GLU A 133 11.10 -0.08 14.82
C GLU A 133 11.47 0.38 13.41
N HIS A 134 12.58 1.09 13.29
CA HIS A 134 13.11 1.60 12.03
C HIS A 134 14.46 0.93 11.73
N VAL A 135 14.48 -0.01 10.78
CA VAL A 135 15.66 -0.83 10.44
C VAL A 135 16.05 -0.59 8.99
N GLY A 136 17.22 0.00 8.76
CA GLY A 136 17.57 0.44 7.40
C GLY A 136 16.53 1.41 6.86
N ASP A 137 15.96 1.13 5.71
CA ASP A 137 14.85 1.91 5.11
C ASP A 137 13.46 1.25 5.36
N ARG A 138 13.34 0.35 6.34
CA ARG A 138 12.09 -0.29 6.71
C ARG A 138 11.56 0.27 8.03
N LEU A 139 10.31 0.68 8.06
CA LEU A 139 9.58 1.06 9.27
C LEU A 139 8.57 -0.04 9.62
N SER A 140 8.52 -0.41 10.90
CA SER A 140 7.49 -1.28 11.46
C SER A 140 6.87 -0.60 12.67
N VAL A 141 5.55 -0.41 12.66
CA VAL A 141 4.79 0.12 13.79
C VAL A 141 3.90 -0.98 14.31
N THR A 142 4.16 -1.45 15.53
CA THR A 142 3.37 -2.48 16.21
C THR A 142 2.58 -1.84 17.33
N SER A 143 1.26 -1.98 17.29
CA SER A 143 0.34 -1.38 18.25
C SER A 143 -0.48 -2.46 18.97
N PRO A 144 -0.58 -2.43 20.31
CA PRO A 144 -1.42 -3.33 21.08
C PRO A 144 -2.91 -3.20 20.69
N GLY A 145 -3.62 -4.31 20.74
CA GLY A 145 -5.01 -4.45 20.31
C GLY A 145 -5.09 -4.95 18.85
N GLY A 146 -5.92 -5.98 18.60
CA GLY A 146 -6.19 -6.50 17.25
C GLY A 146 -6.98 -5.52 16.40
N PHE A 147 -7.28 -5.89 15.16
CA PHE A 147 -8.23 -5.13 14.35
C PHE A 147 -9.60 -5.05 15.04
N LEU A 148 -10.31 -3.96 14.82
CA LEU A 148 -11.71 -3.87 15.26
C LEU A 148 -12.58 -4.86 14.45
N PRO A 149 -13.68 -5.37 15.04
CA PRO A 149 -14.55 -6.30 14.34
C PRO A 149 -14.97 -5.79 12.96
N GLY A 150 -14.82 -6.63 11.95
CA GLY A 150 -15.13 -6.30 10.56
C GLY A 150 -13.97 -5.71 9.77
N ILE A 151 -12.87 -5.30 10.40
CA ILE A 151 -11.67 -4.81 9.73
C ILE A 151 -10.66 -5.95 9.59
N THR A 152 -10.11 -6.12 8.38
CA THR A 152 -9.06 -7.09 8.06
C THR A 152 -8.00 -6.44 7.15
N PRO A 153 -6.82 -7.03 6.99
CA PRO A 153 -5.84 -6.54 6.03
C PRO A 153 -6.37 -6.45 4.60
N GLU A 154 -7.36 -7.29 4.24
CA GLU A 154 -7.93 -7.41 2.91
C GLU A 154 -9.06 -6.38 2.63
N ASN A 155 -9.52 -5.63 3.66
CA ASN A 155 -10.54 -4.60 3.48
C ASN A 155 -10.20 -3.25 4.11
N ILE A 156 -9.00 -3.10 4.67
CA ILE A 156 -8.60 -1.92 5.44
C ILE A 156 -8.61 -0.62 4.63
N ILE A 157 -8.45 -0.69 3.30
CA ILE A 157 -8.49 0.46 2.39
C ILE A 157 -9.92 0.95 2.21
N THR A 158 -10.88 0.03 2.13
CA THR A 158 -12.27 0.36 1.78
C THR A 158 -13.23 0.37 2.96
N HIS A 159 -12.77 -0.12 4.12
CA HIS A 159 -13.59 -0.10 5.33
C HIS A 159 -13.83 1.33 5.81
N PRO A 160 -15.08 1.71 6.14
CA PRO A 160 -15.37 3.03 6.70
C PRO A 160 -14.50 3.33 7.94
N PRO A 161 -14.08 4.59 8.14
CA PRO A 161 -13.23 4.96 9.26
C PRO A 161 -13.84 4.60 10.61
N GLN A 162 -13.16 3.76 11.38
CA GLN A 162 -13.61 3.34 12.70
C GLN A 162 -12.47 3.45 13.73
N PRO A 163 -12.22 4.64 14.29
CA PRO A 163 -11.17 4.79 15.29
C PRO A 163 -11.58 4.10 16.60
N ARG A 164 -10.66 3.38 17.24
CA ARG A 164 -10.86 2.75 18.55
C ARG A 164 -11.19 3.79 19.62
N HIS A 165 -10.57 4.96 19.54
CA HIS A 165 -10.75 6.06 20.48
C HIS A 165 -11.11 7.35 19.75
N ARG A 166 -12.40 7.56 19.46
CA ARG A 166 -12.91 8.69 18.66
C ARG A 166 -12.44 10.06 19.15
N SER A 167 -12.43 10.29 20.47
CA SER A 167 -12.01 11.59 21.02
C SER A 167 -10.51 11.85 20.80
N LEU A 168 -9.67 10.82 20.91
CA LEU A 168 -8.24 10.92 20.64
C LEU A 168 -7.98 11.17 19.16
N ALA A 169 -8.58 10.37 18.28
CA ALA A 169 -8.45 10.54 16.84
C ALA A 169 -8.86 11.95 16.38
N LYS A 170 -10.03 12.43 16.87
CA LYS A 170 -10.51 13.78 16.56
C LYS A 170 -9.59 14.89 17.07
N ALA A 171 -9.01 14.72 18.25
CA ALA A 171 -8.06 15.69 18.78
C ALA A 171 -6.76 15.73 17.98
N MET A 172 -6.24 14.55 17.59
CA MET A 172 -5.02 14.45 16.76
C MET A 172 -5.25 15.06 15.37
N SER A 173 -6.41 14.82 14.75
CA SER A 173 -6.79 15.44 13.48
C SER A 173 -6.87 16.96 13.60
N ARG A 174 -7.54 17.47 14.61
CA ARG A 174 -7.61 18.92 14.85
C ARG A 174 -6.26 19.57 15.09
N MET A 175 -5.28 18.84 15.64
CA MET A 175 -3.90 19.27 15.78
C MET A 175 -3.07 19.16 14.49
N GLY A 176 -3.64 18.65 13.39
CA GLY A 176 -2.90 18.43 12.14
C GLY A 176 -1.99 17.21 12.16
N LEU A 177 -2.13 16.33 13.15
CA LEU A 177 -1.33 15.12 13.28
C LEU A 177 -1.91 13.95 12.49
N ALA A 178 -3.24 13.87 12.39
CA ALA A 178 -4.00 12.86 11.67
C ALA A 178 -4.88 13.49 10.60
N GLU A 179 -5.23 12.73 9.58
CA GLU A 179 -6.25 13.13 8.61
C GLU A 179 -7.66 12.99 9.23
N ASP A 180 -8.55 13.94 8.91
CA ASP A 180 -9.90 13.99 9.50
C ASP A 180 -10.89 13.08 8.76
N GLU A 181 -10.63 12.81 7.47
CA GLU A 181 -11.56 12.16 6.56
C GLU A 181 -11.43 10.61 6.54
N GLY A 182 -10.57 10.03 7.38
CA GLY A 182 -10.35 8.59 7.41
C GLY A 182 -9.55 8.04 6.21
N ILE A 183 -8.89 8.90 5.48
CA ILE A 183 -8.08 8.59 4.29
C ILE A 183 -6.60 8.29 4.62
N GLY A 184 -6.28 8.04 5.89
CA GLY A 184 -4.90 7.84 6.34
C GLY A 184 -4.24 6.63 5.70
N VAL A 185 -4.97 5.51 5.58
CA VAL A 185 -4.47 4.30 4.91
C VAL A 185 -4.27 4.55 3.42
N ASP A 186 -5.24 5.16 2.74
CA ASP A 186 -5.14 5.54 1.32
C ASP A 186 -3.92 6.43 1.09
N ARG A 187 -3.70 7.39 1.99
CA ARG A 187 -2.55 8.29 1.92
C ARG A 187 -1.23 7.54 2.03
N MET A 188 -1.11 6.58 2.97
CA MET A 188 0.09 5.73 3.04
C MET A 188 0.31 4.97 1.74
N VAL A 189 -0.74 4.38 1.17
CA VAL A 189 -0.69 3.66 -0.11
C VAL A 189 -0.23 4.58 -1.24
N ILE A 190 -0.88 5.74 -1.39
CA ILE A 190 -0.54 6.73 -2.43
C ILE A 190 0.90 7.20 -2.30
N GLU A 191 1.34 7.59 -1.10
CA GLU A 191 2.69 8.11 -0.89
C GLU A 191 3.78 7.08 -1.20
N MET A 192 3.56 5.80 -0.84
CA MET A 192 4.50 4.73 -1.12
C MET A 192 4.53 4.37 -2.62
N LEU A 193 3.37 4.11 -3.23
CA LEU A 193 3.28 3.70 -4.63
C LEU A 193 3.71 4.82 -5.59
N ALA A 194 3.42 6.09 -5.26
CA ALA A 194 3.78 7.23 -6.12
C ALA A 194 5.29 7.44 -6.27
N VAL A 195 6.10 6.91 -5.39
CA VAL A 195 7.57 6.94 -5.47
C VAL A 195 8.16 5.59 -5.87
N GLY A 196 7.31 4.63 -6.23
CA GLY A 196 7.71 3.31 -6.70
C GLY A 196 8.05 2.30 -5.59
N HIS A 197 7.73 2.60 -4.34
CA HIS A 197 7.89 1.66 -3.23
C HIS A 197 6.74 0.64 -3.18
N PRO A 198 6.92 -0.50 -2.52
CA PRO A 198 5.85 -1.44 -2.25
C PRO A 198 4.72 -0.79 -1.44
N ARG A 199 3.49 -1.25 -1.66
CA ARG A 199 2.35 -0.84 -0.82
C ARG A 199 2.59 -1.19 0.65
N PRO A 200 2.00 -0.42 1.60
CA PRO A 200 2.07 -0.73 3.02
C PRO A 200 1.54 -2.13 3.33
N GLY A 201 2.23 -2.84 4.22
CA GLY A 201 1.76 -4.12 4.73
C GLY A 201 1.01 -3.93 6.05
N PHE A 202 -0.09 -4.66 6.22
CA PHE A 202 -0.87 -4.72 7.45
C PHE A 202 -1.01 -6.16 7.90
N ALA A 203 -0.83 -6.42 9.19
CA ALA A 203 -0.99 -7.76 9.74
C ALA A 203 -1.44 -7.71 11.20
N GLU A 204 -2.30 -8.64 11.58
CA GLU A 204 -2.53 -8.94 12.98
C GLU A 204 -1.52 -10.00 13.43
N ILE A 205 -0.87 -9.75 14.54
CA ILE A 205 0.10 -10.67 15.15
C ILE A 205 -0.41 -11.17 16.50
N LYS A 206 0.07 -12.34 16.91
CA LYS A 206 -0.33 -12.91 18.20
C LYS A 206 -0.05 -11.97 19.36
N GLY A 207 -1.00 -11.90 20.31
CA GLY A 207 -0.87 -11.11 21.49
C GLY A 207 -1.80 -9.92 21.68
N PRO A 208 -3.05 -9.82 21.14
CA PRO A 208 -3.33 -9.37 19.81
C PRO A 208 -2.72 -7.98 19.56
N SER A 209 -2.06 -7.81 18.44
CA SER A 209 -1.45 -6.51 18.05
C SER A 209 -1.55 -6.33 16.53
N VAL A 210 -1.74 -5.09 16.09
CA VAL A 210 -1.67 -4.73 14.67
C VAL A 210 -0.28 -4.23 14.33
N ARG A 211 0.27 -4.72 13.23
CA ARG A 211 1.55 -4.26 12.68
C ARG A 211 1.36 -3.61 11.32
N ILE A 212 1.88 -2.39 11.17
CA ILE A 212 2.01 -1.67 9.92
C ILE A 212 3.48 -1.76 9.48
N MET A 213 3.72 -2.06 8.20
CA MET A 213 5.07 -2.15 7.62
C MET A 213 5.19 -1.25 6.40
N LEU A 214 6.20 -0.39 6.37
CA LEU A 214 6.57 0.43 5.23
C LEU A 214 7.97 0.01 4.78
N PHE A 215 8.13 -0.29 3.49
CA PHE A 215 9.39 -0.65 2.86
C PHE A 215 9.83 0.52 1.97
N GLY A 216 10.70 1.36 2.50
CA GLY A 216 11.30 2.47 1.79
C GLY A 216 12.52 2.05 0.97
N GLY A 217 13.34 3.01 0.62
CA GLY A 217 14.55 2.85 -0.18
C GLY A 217 14.76 4.04 -1.11
N ASP A 218 15.53 3.85 -2.17
CA ASP A 218 15.68 4.86 -3.20
C ASP A 218 14.38 4.96 -4.01
N PRO A 219 13.77 6.16 -4.10
CA PRO A 219 12.61 6.37 -4.96
C PRO A 219 12.94 6.05 -6.41
N ASP A 220 11.98 5.49 -7.12
CA ASP A 220 12.12 5.17 -8.54
C ASP A 220 11.79 6.40 -9.42
N PRO A 221 12.79 7.05 -10.06
CA PRO A 221 12.55 8.20 -10.92
C PRO A 221 11.67 7.86 -12.13
N VAL A 222 11.75 6.62 -12.64
CA VAL A 222 10.95 6.16 -13.78
C VAL A 222 9.48 6.13 -13.41
N MET A 223 9.14 5.61 -12.22
CA MET A 223 7.76 5.60 -11.73
C MET A 223 7.22 7.00 -11.50
N ILE A 224 8.03 7.89 -10.90
CA ILE A 224 7.65 9.28 -10.64
C ILE A 224 7.35 10.02 -11.97
N ASP A 225 8.23 9.86 -12.96
CA ASP A 225 8.06 10.48 -14.28
C ASP A 225 6.90 9.87 -15.05
N PHE A 226 6.71 8.55 -14.96
CA PHE A 226 5.58 7.85 -15.54
C PHE A 226 4.26 8.40 -15.03
N LEU A 227 4.07 8.47 -13.71
CA LEU A 227 2.86 9.00 -13.08
C LEU A 227 2.62 10.47 -13.45
N SER A 228 3.68 11.28 -13.53
CA SER A 228 3.57 12.69 -13.94
C SER A 228 3.12 12.89 -15.39
N SER A 229 3.24 11.86 -16.21
CA SER A 229 2.89 11.86 -17.65
C SER A 229 1.50 11.29 -17.96
N LEU A 230 0.75 10.88 -16.93
CA LEU A 230 -0.63 10.41 -17.10
C LEU A 230 -1.57 11.55 -17.52
N ASN A 231 -2.56 11.21 -18.32
CA ASN A 231 -3.64 12.11 -18.73
C ASN A 231 -4.99 11.37 -18.55
N PRO A 232 -5.92 11.86 -17.71
CA PRO A 232 -5.78 13.09 -16.91
C PRO A 232 -4.76 12.98 -15.76
N ARG A 233 -4.10 14.10 -15.45
CA ARG A 233 -2.97 14.16 -14.50
C ARG A 233 -3.40 13.91 -13.05
N GLU A 234 -4.63 14.27 -12.72
CA GLU A 234 -5.24 14.11 -11.38
C GLU A 234 -5.20 12.66 -10.94
N LEU A 235 -5.31 11.72 -11.87
CA LEU A 235 -5.29 10.28 -11.60
C LEU A 235 -3.91 9.76 -11.19
N SER A 236 -2.85 10.55 -11.30
CA SER A 236 -1.51 10.18 -10.81
C SER A 236 -1.44 9.93 -9.29
N ARG A 237 -2.46 10.36 -8.56
CA ARG A 237 -2.61 10.16 -7.11
C ARG A 237 -3.95 9.50 -6.73
N ASP A 238 -4.62 8.88 -7.68
CA ASP A 238 -5.81 8.08 -7.46
C ASP A 238 -5.39 6.72 -6.88
N VAL A 239 -5.90 6.36 -5.70
CA VAL A 239 -5.49 5.15 -4.99
C VAL A 239 -5.84 3.88 -5.78
N ASP A 240 -7.02 3.85 -6.40
CA ASP A 240 -7.48 2.68 -7.15
C ASP A 240 -6.61 2.47 -8.41
N LEU A 241 -6.27 3.56 -9.13
CA LEU A 241 -5.35 3.49 -10.28
C LEU A 241 -3.95 3.01 -9.85
N LEU A 242 -3.42 3.52 -8.75
CA LEU A 242 -2.10 3.12 -8.25
C LEU A 242 -2.06 1.64 -7.85
N LEU A 243 -3.12 1.13 -7.21
CA LEU A 243 -3.24 -0.28 -6.84
C LEU A 243 -3.39 -1.19 -8.07
N VAL A 244 -4.17 -0.78 -9.06
CA VAL A 244 -4.30 -1.49 -10.35
C VAL A 244 -2.95 -1.49 -11.08
N LEU A 245 -2.24 -0.38 -11.09
CA LEU A 245 -0.92 -0.27 -11.72
C LEU A 245 0.13 -1.14 -11.02
N ASP A 246 0.16 -1.12 -9.68
CA ASP A 246 1.02 -1.99 -8.86
C ASP A 246 0.76 -3.48 -9.16
N HIS A 247 -0.51 -3.86 -9.26
CA HIS A 247 -0.89 -5.23 -9.65
C HIS A 247 -0.42 -5.57 -11.07
N LEU A 248 -0.64 -4.69 -12.05
CA LEU A 248 -0.21 -4.91 -13.43
C LEU A 248 1.31 -5.04 -13.58
N ILE A 249 2.07 -4.25 -12.83
CA ILE A 249 3.54 -4.34 -12.80
C ILE A 249 3.99 -5.66 -12.17
N SER A 250 3.31 -6.09 -11.11
CA SER A 250 3.69 -7.27 -10.32
C SER A 250 3.15 -8.60 -10.85
N HIS A 251 2.12 -8.59 -11.72
CA HIS A 251 1.47 -9.81 -12.22
C HIS A 251 1.35 -9.86 -13.75
N GLY A 252 1.56 -8.73 -14.43
CA GLY A 252 1.53 -8.61 -15.89
C GLY A 252 0.14 -8.46 -16.51
N TRP A 253 -0.92 -8.76 -15.78
CA TRP A 253 -2.32 -8.68 -16.22
C TRP A 253 -3.27 -8.55 -15.03
N LEU A 254 -4.52 -8.15 -15.29
CA LEU A 254 -5.62 -8.24 -14.32
C LEU A 254 -6.97 -8.35 -15.03
N ASP A 255 -7.95 -8.88 -14.33
CA ASP A 255 -9.38 -8.81 -14.68
C ASP A 255 -10.18 -8.19 -13.53
N THR A 256 -11.51 -8.19 -13.60
CA THR A 256 -12.37 -7.65 -12.54
C THR A 256 -12.10 -8.30 -11.18
N GLY A 257 -11.88 -9.61 -11.13
CA GLY A 257 -11.58 -10.32 -9.88
C GLY A 257 -10.23 -9.92 -9.28
N ALA A 258 -9.20 -9.84 -10.11
CA ALA A 258 -7.88 -9.37 -9.69
C ALA A 258 -7.90 -7.89 -9.29
N ALA A 259 -8.65 -7.05 -10.00
CA ALA A 259 -8.86 -5.64 -9.64
C ALA A 259 -9.58 -5.51 -8.30
N SER A 260 -10.65 -6.30 -8.08
CA SER A 260 -11.39 -6.36 -6.81
C SER A 260 -10.46 -6.71 -5.63
N SER A 261 -9.62 -7.72 -5.80
CA SER A 261 -8.64 -8.11 -4.77
C SER A 261 -7.56 -7.04 -4.55
N ALA A 262 -7.07 -6.41 -5.61
CA ALA A 262 -6.01 -5.40 -5.53
C ALA A 262 -6.49 -4.11 -4.87
N THR A 263 -7.70 -3.64 -5.22
CA THR A 263 -8.30 -2.39 -4.74
C THR A 263 -9.13 -2.58 -3.48
N GLN A 264 -9.39 -3.83 -3.07
CA GLN A 264 -10.31 -4.18 -1.97
C GLN A 264 -11.75 -3.67 -2.19
N ARG A 265 -12.17 -3.50 -3.45
CA ARG A 265 -13.49 -3.05 -3.87
C ARG A 265 -14.37 -4.24 -4.28
N THR A 266 -15.67 -4.00 -4.34
CA THR A 266 -16.60 -4.97 -4.93
C THR A 266 -16.33 -5.17 -6.42
N SER A 267 -16.81 -6.27 -7.01
CA SER A 267 -16.68 -6.52 -8.45
C SER A 267 -17.31 -5.40 -9.30
N LEU A 268 -18.46 -4.86 -8.88
CA LEU A 268 -19.14 -3.77 -9.59
C LEU A 268 -18.30 -2.48 -9.57
N GLU A 269 -17.79 -2.07 -8.40
CA GLU A 269 -16.91 -0.91 -8.28
C GLU A 269 -15.62 -1.10 -9.10
N SER A 270 -15.09 -2.33 -9.13
CA SER A 270 -13.89 -2.65 -9.91
C SER A 270 -14.11 -2.55 -11.42
N GLU A 271 -15.28 -2.90 -11.91
CA GLU A 271 -15.66 -2.68 -13.31
C GLU A 271 -15.71 -1.18 -13.66
N GLU A 272 -16.28 -0.37 -12.78
CA GLU A 272 -16.30 1.09 -12.93
C GLU A 272 -14.88 1.68 -12.93
N ILE A 273 -14.02 1.22 -12.01
CA ILE A 273 -12.60 1.61 -11.93
C ILE A 273 -11.88 1.27 -13.24
N LEU A 274 -12.02 0.03 -13.71
CA LEU A 274 -11.40 -0.40 -14.97
C LEU A 274 -11.91 0.40 -16.17
N GLY A 275 -13.21 0.67 -16.25
CA GLY A 275 -13.80 1.52 -17.28
C GLY A 275 -13.26 2.96 -17.27
N ARG A 276 -12.98 3.51 -16.07
CA ARG A 276 -12.33 4.80 -15.92
C ARG A 276 -10.88 4.75 -16.38
N ILE A 277 -10.13 3.70 -16.01
CA ILE A 277 -8.71 3.53 -16.33
C ILE A 277 -8.50 3.25 -17.84
N GLU A 278 -9.41 2.60 -18.55
CA GLU A 278 -9.37 2.43 -20.01
C GLU A 278 -9.22 3.78 -20.75
N ASN A 279 -9.74 4.85 -20.17
CA ASN A 279 -9.67 6.20 -20.76
C ASN A 279 -8.37 6.94 -20.43
N VAL A 280 -7.52 6.40 -19.54
CA VAL A 280 -6.26 7.03 -19.18
C VAL A 280 -5.23 6.84 -20.28
N ARG A 281 -4.48 7.91 -20.56
CA ARG A 281 -3.44 7.91 -21.60
C ARG A 281 -2.06 8.19 -20.98
N VAL A 282 -1.04 7.60 -21.60
CA VAL A 282 0.36 7.85 -21.27
C VAL A 282 1.20 7.88 -22.54
N GLY A 283 1.95 8.96 -22.76
CA GLY A 283 2.78 9.11 -23.96
C GLY A 283 2.02 8.95 -25.27
N GLY A 284 0.74 9.38 -25.30
CA GLY A 284 -0.15 9.31 -26.46
C GLY A 284 -0.82 7.94 -26.70
N GLY A 285 -0.49 6.91 -25.89
CA GLY A 285 -1.12 5.60 -25.93
C GLY A 285 -2.05 5.32 -24.73
N GLU A 286 -2.77 4.22 -24.79
CA GLU A 286 -3.62 3.75 -23.69
C GLU A 286 -2.78 3.23 -22.54
N LEU A 287 -3.23 3.48 -21.31
CA LEU A 287 -2.57 2.96 -20.11
C LEU A 287 -2.75 1.44 -20.02
N ILE A 288 -3.99 0.98 -20.17
CA ILE A 288 -4.34 -0.45 -20.20
C ILE A 288 -5.05 -0.78 -21.50
N VAL A 289 -4.90 -2.02 -21.93
CA VAL A 289 -5.57 -2.55 -23.12
C VAL A 289 -6.05 -3.97 -22.85
N PRO A 290 -7.15 -4.41 -23.47
CA PRO A 290 -7.58 -5.80 -23.37
C PRO A 290 -6.50 -6.77 -23.87
N VAL A 291 -6.39 -7.93 -23.21
CA VAL A 291 -5.48 -9.01 -23.63
C VAL A 291 -6.03 -9.65 -24.90
N SER A 292 -5.20 -9.68 -25.94
CA SER A 292 -5.61 -10.19 -27.27
C SER A 292 -5.89 -11.69 -27.21
N GLY A 293 -7.07 -12.08 -27.67
CA GLY A 293 -7.49 -13.50 -27.72
C GLY A 293 -8.08 -14.01 -26.41
N ALA A 294 -8.07 -13.21 -25.35
CA ALA A 294 -8.74 -13.59 -24.10
C ALA A 294 -10.27 -13.56 -24.29
N PRO A 295 -11.00 -14.52 -23.70
CA PRO A 295 -12.45 -14.43 -23.60
C PRO A 295 -12.88 -13.19 -22.82
N THR A 296 -14.03 -12.64 -23.18
CA THR A 296 -14.66 -11.53 -22.45
C THR A 296 -15.48 -12.00 -21.26
N GLU A 297 -15.80 -13.28 -21.22
CA GLU A 297 -16.46 -13.94 -20.08
C GLU A 297 -15.43 -14.67 -19.20
N PRO A 298 -15.60 -14.67 -17.85
CA PRO A 298 -16.62 -13.93 -17.07
C PRO A 298 -16.39 -12.42 -17.01
N SER A 299 -15.20 -11.92 -17.36
CA SER A 299 -14.86 -10.50 -17.44
C SER A 299 -13.71 -10.26 -18.42
N LYS A 300 -13.57 -9.04 -18.92
CA LYS A 300 -12.40 -8.65 -19.71
C LYS A 300 -11.13 -8.74 -18.89
N ALA A 301 -10.04 -9.18 -19.50
CA ALA A 301 -8.71 -9.12 -18.92
C ALA A 301 -7.86 -8.05 -19.61
N TYR A 302 -7.07 -7.34 -18.84
CA TYR A 302 -6.27 -6.21 -19.27
C TYR A 302 -4.78 -6.42 -18.98
N ARG A 303 -3.96 -5.79 -19.77
CA ARG A 303 -2.53 -5.60 -19.55
C ARG A 303 -2.14 -4.15 -19.80
N LEU A 304 -0.91 -3.79 -19.43
CA LEU A 304 -0.38 -2.47 -19.78
C LEU A 304 -0.32 -2.28 -21.30
N GLY A 305 -0.70 -1.10 -21.76
CA GLY A 305 -0.55 -0.68 -23.16
C GLY A 305 0.93 -0.54 -23.53
N LYS A 306 1.25 -0.61 -24.85
CA LYS A 306 2.64 -0.58 -25.34
C LYS A 306 3.42 0.67 -24.91
N ALA A 307 2.77 1.83 -24.81
CA ALA A 307 3.41 3.07 -24.38
C ALA A 307 3.78 3.01 -22.89
N ALA A 308 2.90 2.46 -22.06
CA ALA A 308 3.14 2.22 -20.64
C ALA A 308 4.25 1.17 -20.42
N GLN A 309 4.19 0.05 -21.15
CA GLN A 309 5.23 -1.00 -21.05
C GLN A 309 6.63 -0.47 -21.36
N ARG A 310 6.80 0.31 -22.44
CA ARG A 310 8.09 0.90 -22.80
C ARG A 310 8.64 1.82 -21.71
N ARG A 311 7.79 2.61 -21.07
CA ARG A 311 8.20 3.53 -20.01
C ARG A 311 8.52 2.83 -18.70
N LEU A 312 7.90 1.68 -18.42
CA LEU A 312 8.08 0.87 -17.21
C LEU A 312 8.93 -0.39 -17.46
N GLU A 313 9.64 -0.47 -18.60
CA GLU A 313 10.36 -1.67 -19.05
C GLU A 313 11.28 -2.24 -17.97
N HIS A 314 12.07 -1.39 -17.32
CA HIS A 314 12.96 -1.82 -16.23
C HIS A 314 12.22 -2.53 -15.09
N ARG A 315 11.07 -2.03 -14.66
CA ARG A 315 10.25 -2.68 -13.62
C ARG A 315 9.65 -3.99 -14.07
N LEU A 316 9.17 -4.04 -15.31
CA LEU A 316 8.60 -5.25 -15.90
C LEU A 316 9.67 -6.33 -16.16
N GLU A 317 10.90 -5.96 -16.49
CA GLU A 317 12.01 -6.89 -16.60
C GLU A 317 12.41 -7.47 -15.25
N THR A 318 12.44 -6.67 -14.20
CA THR A 318 12.66 -7.14 -12.83
C THR A 318 11.62 -8.18 -12.43
N PHE A 319 10.34 -7.93 -12.69
CA PHE A 319 9.27 -8.89 -12.46
C PHE A 319 9.47 -10.18 -13.26
N ARG A 320 9.76 -10.08 -14.57
CA ARG A 320 9.99 -11.24 -15.46
C ARG A 320 11.19 -12.07 -15.02
N ASN A 321 12.23 -11.45 -14.50
CA ASN A 321 13.41 -12.13 -14.02
C ASN A 321 13.18 -12.88 -12.70
N ILE A 322 12.34 -12.32 -11.81
CA ILE A 322 12.02 -12.94 -10.51
C ILE A 322 11.02 -14.09 -10.67
N HIS A 323 9.95 -13.88 -11.42
CA HIS A 323 8.82 -14.82 -11.49
C HIS A 323 8.83 -15.72 -12.74
N GLY A 324 9.55 -15.33 -13.78
CA GLY A 324 9.62 -16.07 -15.04
C GLY A 324 8.33 -16.00 -15.88
N ARG A 325 8.50 -16.25 -17.18
CA ARG A 325 7.36 -16.31 -18.13
C ARG A 325 6.43 -17.48 -17.85
N GLU A 326 6.98 -18.57 -17.36
CA GLU A 326 6.25 -19.79 -17.03
C GLU A 326 5.22 -19.55 -15.94
N SER A 327 5.63 -18.92 -14.83
CA SER A 327 4.71 -18.57 -13.73
C SER A 327 3.57 -17.67 -14.19
N LEU A 328 3.84 -16.69 -15.07
CA LEU A 328 2.82 -15.84 -15.65
C LEU A 328 1.80 -16.66 -16.47
N ILE A 329 2.28 -17.59 -17.32
CA ILE A 329 1.42 -18.43 -18.14
C ILE A 329 0.55 -19.35 -17.26
N LEU A 330 1.15 -19.98 -16.26
CA LEU A 330 0.43 -20.89 -15.37
C LEU A 330 -0.59 -20.16 -14.49
N ASN A 331 -0.23 -18.98 -13.95
CA ASN A 331 -1.16 -18.15 -13.19
C ASN A 331 -2.33 -17.67 -14.06
N TRP A 332 -2.06 -17.27 -15.31
CA TRP A 332 -3.12 -16.94 -16.26
C TRP A 332 -4.03 -18.15 -16.51
N ALA A 333 -3.45 -19.30 -16.83
CA ALA A 333 -4.22 -20.52 -17.11
C ALA A 333 -5.10 -20.92 -15.92
N LYS A 334 -4.56 -20.90 -14.70
CA LYS A 334 -5.31 -21.20 -13.46
C LYS A 334 -6.47 -20.21 -13.24
N SER A 335 -6.21 -18.93 -13.35
CA SER A 335 -7.21 -17.90 -13.09
C SER A 335 -8.30 -17.84 -14.16
N ARG A 336 -7.93 -18.01 -15.44
CA ARG A 336 -8.85 -17.90 -16.58
C ARG A 336 -9.41 -19.24 -17.06
N GLY A 337 -9.01 -20.34 -16.42
CA GLY A 337 -9.40 -21.70 -16.80
C GLY A 337 -8.83 -22.17 -18.14
N ARG A 338 -8.09 -21.33 -18.87
CA ARG A 338 -7.51 -21.65 -20.17
C ARG A 338 -6.38 -20.71 -20.56
N VAL A 339 -5.54 -21.14 -21.51
CA VAL A 339 -4.51 -20.31 -22.12
C VAL A 339 -4.28 -20.68 -23.59
N SER A 340 -4.06 -19.70 -24.46
CA SER A 340 -3.75 -19.89 -25.88
C SER A 340 -2.42 -19.21 -26.27
N SER A 341 -1.85 -19.59 -27.42
CA SER A 341 -0.63 -18.99 -27.92
C SER A 341 -0.78 -17.49 -28.23
N THR A 342 -2.00 -17.04 -28.55
CA THR A 342 -2.28 -15.61 -28.76
C THR A 342 -2.21 -14.83 -27.46
N GLU A 343 -2.82 -15.35 -26.40
CA GLU A 343 -2.77 -14.73 -25.06
C GLU A 343 -1.33 -14.69 -24.52
N VAL A 344 -0.59 -15.82 -24.61
CA VAL A 344 0.80 -15.87 -24.18
C VAL A 344 1.68 -14.87 -24.97
N SER A 345 1.50 -14.82 -26.28
CA SER A 345 2.24 -13.85 -27.13
C SER A 345 1.97 -12.42 -26.69
N ASP A 346 0.71 -12.08 -26.41
CA ASP A 346 0.32 -10.73 -26.02
C ASP A 346 0.79 -10.34 -24.61
N LEU A 347 0.74 -11.27 -23.66
CA LEU A 347 1.17 -11.06 -22.27
C LEU A 347 2.70 -10.99 -22.12
N THR A 348 3.42 -11.83 -22.86
CA THR A 348 4.88 -11.99 -22.68
C THR A 348 5.71 -11.22 -23.70
N GLY A 349 5.07 -10.76 -24.80
CA GLY A 349 5.76 -10.09 -25.92
C GLY A 349 6.51 -11.03 -26.86
N VAL A 350 6.43 -12.35 -26.69
CA VAL A 350 7.09 -13.32 -27.59
C VAL A 350 6.26 -13.56 -28.84
N SER A 351 6.89 -14.09 -29.89
CA SER A 351 6.16 -14.47 -31.11
C SER A 351 5.16 -15.59 -30.86
N LYS A 352 4.03 -15.62 -31.60
CA LYS A 352 3.02 -16.69 -31.48
C LYS A 352 3.59 -18.12 -31.66
N PRO A 353 4.49 -18.38 -32.64
CA PRO A 353 5.11 -19.69 -32.76
C PRO A 353 5.89 -20.10 -31.51
N TYR A 354 6.65 -19.15 -30.91
CA TYR A 354 7.41 -19.40 -29.69
C TYR A 354 6.49 -19.59 -28.48
N ALA A 355 5.42 -18.80 -28.38
CA ALA A 355 4.36 -19.01 -27.38
C ALA A 355 3.74 -20.40 -27.46
N GLY A 356 3.48 -20.88 -28.69
CA GLY A 356 3.00 -22.26 -28.92
C GLY A 356 3.97 -23.33 -28.46
N LYS A 357 5.29 -23.10 -28.67
CA LYS A 357 6.35 -24.00 -28.18
C LYS A 357 6.38 -24.05 -26.66
N LEU A 358 6.35 -22.89 -25.99
CA LEU A 358 6.30 -22.83 -24.51
C LEU A 358 5.09 -23.57 -23.94
N LEU A 359 3.90 -23.39 -24.53
CA LEU A 359 2.70 -24.09 -24.09
C LEU A 359 2.80 -25.61 -24.28
N THR A 360 3.45 -26.06 -25.35
CA THR A 360 3.72 -27.48 -25.59
C THR A 360 4.67 -28.03 -24.53
N GLU A 361 5.78 -27.34 -24.26
CA GLU A 361 6.74 -27.73 -23.22
C GLU A 361 6.09 -27.85 -21.84
N LEU A 362 5.20 -26.91 -21.49
CA LEU A 362 4.44 -26.95 -20.23
C LEU A 362 3.44 -28.15 -20.21
N ALA A 363 2.83 -28.47 -21.34
CA ALA A 363 1.94 -29.62 -21.45
C ALA A 363 2.70 -30.95 -21.38
N ASP A 364 3.86 -31.04 -22.03
CA ASP A 364 4.73 -32.23 -21.98
C ASP A 364 5.25 -32.50 -20.54
N ARG A 365 5.37 -31.46 -19.72
CA ARG A 365 5.69 -31.55 -18.28
C ARG A 365 4.46 -31.78 -17.38
N GLY A 366 3.27 -31.99 -17.96
CA GLY A 366 2.04 -32.24 -17.20
C GLY A 366 1.46 -31.05 -16.45
N LEU A 367 1.94 -29.82 -16.70
CA LEU A 367 1.47 -28.58 -16.05
C LEU A 367 0.23 -28.00 -16.74
N LEU A 368 0.05 -28.31 -18.02
CA LEU A 368 -1.12 -27.95 -18.83
C LEU A 368 -1.64 -29.17 -19.57
N VAL A 369 -2.90 -29.13 -19.99
CA VAL A 369 -3.55 -30.18 -20.80
C VAL A 369 -4.17 -29.53 -22.04
N GLY A 370 -3.99 -30.14 -23.20
CA GLY A 370 -4.62 -29.69 -24.43
C GLY A 370 -6.14 -29.79 -24.39
N SER A 371 -6.85 -28.81 -24.86
CA SER A 371 -8.33 -28.78 -24.90
C SER A 371 -8.94 -29.87 -25.82
N ARG A 372 -8.13 -30.50 -26.70
CA ARG A 372 -8.50 -31.55 -27.65
C ARG A 372 -7.31 -32.46 -27.91
N PRO A 373 -7.54 -33.76 -28.29
CA PRO A 373 -6.48 -34.71 -28.58
C PRO A 373 -5.53 -34.29 -29.71
N HIS A 374 -6.03 -33.56 -30.70
CA HIS A 374 -5.23 -33.08 -31.84
C HIS A 374 -5.00 -31.57 -31.75
N LYS A 375 -3.73 -31.14 -31.86
CA LYS A 375 -3.29 -29.74 -31.81
C LYS A 375 -3.70 -28.91 -33.07
N MET A 376 -4.81 -29.25 -33.71
CA MET A 376 -5.25 -28.57 -34.94
C MET A 376 -6.63 -27.91 -34.79
N GLY A 377 -6.76 -26.71 -35.41
CA GLY A 377 -8.03 -26.01 -35.56
C GLY A 377 -8.10 -24.64 -34.87
N ARG A 378 -8.99 -23.81 -35.38
CA ARG A 378 -9.31 -22.49 -34.80
C ARG A 378 -9.81 -22.70 -33.37
N GLY A 379 -9.24 -21.93 -32.39
CA GLY A 379 -9.66 -21.99 -30.98
C GLY A 379 -9.01 -23.06 -30.12
N TYR A 380 -7.93 -23.73 -30.59
CA TYR A 380 -7.13 -24.61 -29.74
C TYR A 380 -6.50 -23.83 -28.60
N HIS A 381 -6.63 -24.35 -27.39
CA HIS A 381 -6.09 -23.77 -26.16
C HIS A 381 -5.66 -24.88 -25.21
N TYR A 382 -5.00 -24.52 -24.13
CA TYR A 382 -4.63 -25.42 -23.05
C TYR A 382 -5.43 -25.07 -21.80
N LEU A 383 -5.67 -26.07 -20.95
CA LEU A 383 -6.32 -25.99 -19.65
C LEU A 383 -5.26 -26.20 -18.57
N PRO A 384 -5.43 -25.65 -17.37
CA PRO A 384 -4.56 -26.03 -16.24
C PRO A 384 -4.71 -27.53 -15.96
N ALA A 385 -3.60 -28.21 -15.66
CA ALA A 385 -3.67 -29.58 -15.17
C ALA A 385 -4.42 -29.62 -13.82
N ALA A 386 -5.21 -30.66 -13.58
CA ALA A 386 -5.85 -30.88 -12.28
C ALA A 386 -4.75 -31.05 -11.22
N GLU A 387 -4.86 -30.35 -10.10
CA GLU A 387 -4.00 -30.64 -8.95
C GLU A 387 -4.34 -32.05 -8.46
N GLU A 388 -3.37 -32.97 -8.52
CA GLU A 388 -3.52 -34.26 -7.84
C GLU A 388 -3.77 -33.98 -6.37
N SER A 389 -4.98 -34.25 -5.89
CA SER A 389 -5.27 -34.28 -4.46
C SER A 389 -4.31 -35.28 -3.82
N THR A 390 -3.25 -34.84 -3.20
CA THR A 390 -2.47 -35.64 -2.27
C THR A 390 -3.39 -35.98 -1.10
N SER A 391 -4.16 -37.05 -1.27
CA SER A 391 -4.75 -37.77 -0.17
C SER A 391 -3.57 -38.35 0.65
N GLN A 392 -3.27 -37.68 1.77
CA GLN A 392 -2.48 -38.33 2.82
C GLN A 392 -3.21 -39.61 3.20
N PRO A 393 -2.55 -40.78 3.19
CA PRO A 393 -3.12 -41.98 3.84
C PRO A 393 -3.12 -41.73 5.35
N ASP A 394 -4.23 -42.13 5.97
CA ASP A 394 -4.54 -42.14 7.40
C ASP A 394 -3.41 -42.66 8.30
#